data_8b8a948a07569d6589b13de6d1cc13e7
#
_entry.id   8b8a948a07569d6589b13de6d1cc13e7
#
_cell.length_a   1.000
_cell.length_b   1.000
_cell.length_c   1.000
_cell.angle_alpha   90.00
_cell.angle_beta   90.00
_cell.angle_gamma   90.00
#
_symmetry.space_group_name_H-M   'P 1'
#
loop_
_entity.id
_entity.type
_entity.pdbx_description
1 polymer ?
#
loop_
_entity_poly.entity_id
_entity_poly.type
_entity_poly.pdbx_seq_one_letter_code
_entity_poly.pdbx_strand_id
1 'polypeptide(L)'
;MTGSINNEKEVVMNTRITTRKWDDFHAHLRQEELLRIAVPHTAAYFERALVMPNIKPPVCDMLVAKRYRNEILDVAHRSGYPDFEPLMTIKIVDGMNSGTVSLAHAFGMVAGKAYPVGATTNSEEGVSDFRHPRLRRVFEEMEAGGMVLSVHGEMPLAPSLEREARFLCELEWLATQFPKLKIVMEHITTRKAVEAVCSLPSTVAATITVHHLFLTLDDVIGGKLNPHHFCKPIAKTLDDRAAVQEAAISGNPKFFFGSDSAPHRRENKECGAGEAGIFTSPVAPSLLAEFFESRESLHRLESFVSRFGAEFYGLPLNKGTITLIKEPWEVPRIYSSFIVPFKAGETLQWKVVERS
;
A
#
# COMPACT_ATOMS: atom_id res chain seq x y z
N MET A 1 -64.78 -12.90 3.28
CA MET A 1 -63.64 -12.35 4.02
C MET A 1 -62.42 -12.56 3.16
N THR A 2 -62.03 -11.56 2.43
CA THR A 2 -60.91 -11.57 1.50
C THR A 2 -59.71 -10.97 2.21
N GLY A 3 -58.76 -11.84 2.55
CA GLY A 3 -57.47 -11.40 3.12
C GLY A 3 -56.58 -10.86 2.03
N SER A 4 -56.28 -9.59 2.11
CA SER A 4 -55.29 -8.88 1.31
C SER A 4 -53.90 -9.29 1.76
N ILE A 5 -53.14 -9.97 0.89
CA ILE A 5 -51.72 -10.23 1.09
C ILE A 5 -50.99 -8.96 0.64
N ASN A 6 -50.55 -8.15 1.60
CA ASN A 6 -49.60 -7.08 1.33
C ASN A 6 -48.27 -7.67 0.94
N ASN A 7 -47.95 -7.63 -0.34
CA ASN A 7 -46.59 -7.80 -0.84
C ASN A 7 -45.81 -6.51 -0.56
N GLU A 8 -45.20 -6.40 0.60
CA GLU A 8 -44.11 -5.42 0.83
C GLU A 8 -42.94 -5.84 -0.03
N LYS A 9 -42.82 -5.22 -1.21
CA LYS A 9 -41.57 -5.23 -1.95
C LYS A 9 -40.57 -4.43 -1.10
N GLU A 10 -39.65 -5.16 -0.44
CA GLU A 10 -38.44 -4.57 0.12
C GLU A 10 -37.75 -3.77 -0.98
N VAL A 11 -37.85 -2.45 -0.88
CA VAL A 11 -37.08 -1.54 -1.72
C VAL A 11 -35.65 -1.66 -1.23
N VAL A 12 -34.88 -2.55 -1.88
CA VAL A 12 -33.42 -2.59 -1.72
C VAL A 12 -32.92 -1.21 -2.19
N MET A 13 -32.70 -0.31 -1.27
CA MET A 13 -32.00 0.94 -1.57
C MET A 13 -30.59 0.53 -1.96
N ASN A 14 -30.31 0.51 -3.26
CA ASN A 14 -28.96 0.34 -3.78
C ASN A 14 -28.10 1.48 -3.22
N THR A 15 -27.41 1.22 -2.12
CA THR A 15 -26.50 2.18 -1.54
C THR A 15 -25.37 2.39 -2.55
N ARG A 16 -25.18 3.65 -2.96
CA ARG A 16 -24.18 4.06 -3.93
C ARG A 16 -23.25 5.06 -3.28
N ILE A 17 -21.96 4.91 -3.50
CA ILE A 17 -20.94 5.88 -3.10
C ILE A 17 -20.10 6.26 -4.32
N THR A 18 -19.94 7.56 -4.54
CA THR A 18 -19.05 8.09 -5.56
C THR A 18 -18.01 8.96 -4.87
N THR A 19 -16.74 8.69 -5.12
CA THR A 19 -15.60 9.42 -4.60
C THR A 19 -14.71 9.87 -5.76
N ARG A 20 -13.72 10.72 -5.48
CA ARG A 20 -12.59 10.91 -6.40
C ARG A 20 -11.94 9.57 -6.70
N LYS A 21 -11.34 9.43 -7.88
CA LYS A 21 -10.52 8.25 -8.20
C LYS A 21 -9.37 8.15 -7.21
N TRP A 22 -9.06 6.94 -6.80
CA TRP A 22 -8.15 6.69 -5.68
C TRP A 22 -6.70 6.76 -6.07
N ASP A 23 -5.84 6.95 -5.08
CA ASP A 23 -4.39 6.77 -5.18
C ASP A 23 -3.96 5.56 -4.35
N ASP A 24 -2.97 4.83 -4.85
CA ASP A 24 -2.31 3.76 -4.12
C ASP A 24 -0.88 4.18 -3.76
N PHE A 25 -0.63 4.58 -2.52
CA PHE A 25 0.69 5.05 -2.10
C PHE A 25 1.67 3.93 -1.75
N HIS A 26 1.40 2.68 -2.17
CA HIS A 26 2.33 1.56 -2.04
C HIS A 26 1.92 0.37 -2.92
N ALA A 27 2.52 0.19 -4.08
CA ALA A 27 2.20 -0.93 -4.97
C ALA A 27 3.44 -1.64 -5.53
N HIS A 28 3.44 -2.97 -5.50
CA HIS A 28 4.44 -3.82 -6.15
C HIS A 28 3.92 -4.31 -7.50
N LEU A 29 4.24 -3.59 -8.57
CA LEU A 29 3.76 -3.95 -9.92
C LEU A 29 4.54 -5.10 -10.57
N ARG A 30 5.65 -5.54 -9.93
CA ARG A 30 6.45 -6.67 -10.36
C ARG A 30 7.05 -6.49 -11.77
N GLN A 31 7.42 -7.57 -12.44
CA GLN A 31 8.04 -7.59 -13.77
C GLN A 31 7.42 -8.72 -14.61
N GLU A 32 7.67 -8.71 -15.90
CA GLU A 32 7.31 -9.76 -16.85
C GLU A 32 5.82 -10.15 -16.80
N GLU A 33 5.52 -11.42 -16.58
CA GLU A 33 4.15 -11.93 -16.55
C GLU A 33 3.34 -11.38 -15.36
N LEU A 34 3.96 -11.21 -14.19
CA LEU A 34 3.31 -10.63 -13.03
C LEU A 34 2.95 -9.16 -13.27
N LEU A 35 3.78 -8.39 -13.99
CA LEU A 35 3.49 -7.01 -14.37
C LEU A 35 2.19 -6.92 -15.19
N ARG A 36 2.02 -7.84 -16.15
CA ARG A 36 0.83 -7.88 -17.03
C ARG A 36 -0.47 -8.15 -16.28
N ILE A 37 -0.38 -8.62 -15.05
CA ILE A 37 -1.53 -8.89 -14.17
C ILE A 37 -1.67 -7.78 -13.13
N ALA A 38 -0.58 -7.40 -12.47
CA ALA A 38 -0.61 -6.39 -11.43
C ALA A 38 -1.05 -5.02 -11.95
N VAL A 39 -0.51 -4.58 -13.08
CA VAL A 39 -0.80 -3.25 -13.64
C VAL A 39 -2.27 -3.07 -13.99
N PRO A 40 -2.94 -3.94 -14.76
CA PRO A 40 -4.35 -3.75 -15.09
C PRO A 40 -5.25 -3.72 -13.85
N HIS A 41 -4.98 -4.57 -12.86
CA HIS A 41 -5.77 -4.61 -11.62
C HIS A 41 -5.52 -3.41 -10.71
N THR A 42 -4.34 -2.78 -10.78
CA THR A 42 -4.06 -1.53 -10.07
C THR A 42 -4.67 -0.34 -10.83
N ALA A 43 -4.37 -0.20 -12.12
CA ALA A 43 -4.82 0.92 -12.95
C ALA A 43 -6.36 0.97 -13.10
N ALA A 44 -7.03 -0.17 -12.93
CA ALA A 44 -8.49 -0.23 -12.94
C ALA A 44 -9.15 0.64 -11.85
N TYR A 45 -8.51 0.80 -10.71
CA TYR A 45 -9.12 1.44 -9.54
C TYR A 45 -8.39 2.69 -9.09
N PHE A 46 -7.09 2.78 -9.38
CA PHE A 46 -6.24 3.87 -8.93
C PHE A 46 -5.81 4.74 -10.12
N GLU A 47 -5.87 6.05 -9.97
CA GLU A 47 -5.35 6.98 -10.98
C GLU A 47 -3.82 7.00 -10.94
N ARG A 48 -3.26 6.97 -9.71
CA ARG A 48 -1.82 6.92 -9.48
C ARG A 48 -1.46 5.78 -8.55
N ALA A 49 -0.27 5.22 -8.74
CA ALA A 49 0.30 4.27 -7.79
C ALA A 49 1.78 4.60 -7.52
N LEU A 50 2.17 4.66 -6.24
CA LEU A 50 3.56 4.76 -5.82
C LEU A 50 4.24 3.40 -6.02
N VAL A 51 5.07 3.32 -7.05
CA VAL A 51 5.66 2.06 -7.51
C VAL A 51 6.91 1.72 -6.71
N MET A 52 6.87 0.58 -6.02
CA MET A 52 7.99 0.11 -5.22
C MET A 52 9.19 -0.32 -6.07
N PRO A 53 10.42 0.04 -5.66
CA PRO A 53 11.61 -0.07 -6.49
C PRO A 53 12.35 -1.41 -6.37
N ASN A 54 11.87 -2.36 -5.58
CA ASN A 54 12.54 -3.63 -5.27
C ASN A 54 12.32 -4.73 -6.32
N ILE A 55 12.45 -4.35 -7.59
CA ILE A 55 12.52 -5.26 -8.75
C ILE A 55 13.93 -5.80 -8.96
N LYS A 56 14.17 -6.61 -10.00
CA LYS A 56 15.50 -7.14 -10.38
C LYS A 56 15.87 -6.73 -11.80
N PRO A 57 16.94 -5.91 -12.00
CA PRO A 57 17.70 -5.20 -10.97
C PRO A 57 16.85 -4.12 -10.29
N PRO A 58 17.18 -3.69 -9.05
CA PRO A 58 16.41 -2.69 -8.34
C PRO A 58 16.50 -1.31 -9.00
N VAL A 59 15.49 -0.47 -8.78
CA VAL A 59 15.49 0.91 -9.29
C VAL A 59 16.45 1.76 -8.43
N CYS A 60 17.74 1.70 -8.75
CA CYS A 60 18.79 2.50 -8.09
C CYS A 60 19.35 3.62 -8.99
N ASP A 61 18.90 3.68 -10.24
CA ASP A 61 19.32 4.69 -11.22
C ASP A 61 18.19 5.04 -12.19
N MET A 62 18.41 6.13 -12.95
CA MET A 62 17.39 6.70 -13.86
C MET A 62 17.16 5.83 -15.09
N LEU A 63 18.13 5.03 -15.54
CA LEU A 63 17.95 4.18 -16.71
C LEU A 63 17.00 3.02 -16.42
N VAL A 64 17.19 2.35 -15.26
CA VAL A 64 16.30 1.29 -14.78
C VAL A 64 14.90 1.86 -14.53
N ALA A 65 14.83 3.04 -13.88
CA ALA A 65 13.56 3.71 -13.60
C ALA A 65 12.77 4.02 -14.89
N LYS A 66 13.43 4.60 -15.89
CA LYS A 66 12.80 4.94 -17.17
C LYS A 66 12.29 3.70 -17.90
N ARG A 67 13.10 2.65 -17.95
CA ARG A 67 12.70 1.37 -18.57
C ARG A 67 11.47 0.80 -17.88
N TYR A 68 11.52 0.67 -16.54
CA TYR A 68 10.42 0.10 -15.78
C TYR A 68 9.14 0.93 -15.88
N ARG A 69 9.25 2.27 -15.80
CA ARG A 69 8.12 3.17 -16.03
C ARG A 69 7.48 2.95 -17.41
N ASN A 70 8.28 2.83 -18.47
CA ASN A 70 7.77 2.62 -19.82
C ASN A 70 7.08 1.26 -19.97
N GLU A 71 7.62 0.19 -19.35
CA GLU A 71 6.98 -1.13 -19.32
C GLU A 71 5.60 -1.08 -18.63
N ILE A 72 5.51 -0.38 -17.49
CA ILE A 72 4.24 -0.18 -16.76
C ILE A 72 3.23 0.57 -17.64
N LEU A 73 3.64 1.69 -18.25
CA LEU A 73 2.76 2.52 -19.09
C LEU A 73 2.28 1.77 -20.33
N ASP A 74 3.16 0.97 -20.96
CA ASP A 74 2.78 0.14 -22.13
C ASP A 74 1.72 -0.89 -21.75
N VAL A 75 1.88 -1.57 -20.61
CA VAL A 75 0.89 -2.54 -20.13
C VAL A 75 -0.42 -1.84 -19.74
N ALA A 76 -0.37 -0.72 -19.04
CA ALA A 76 -1.55 0.05 -18.65
C ALA A 76 -2.33 0.52 -19.89
N HIS A 77 -1.65 1.11 -20.86
CA HIS A 77 -2.24 1.58 -22.12
C HIS A 77 -2.91 0.43 -22.90
N ARG A 78 -2.20 -0.68 -23.10
CA ARG A 78 -2.76 -1.87 -23.79
C ARG A 78 -3.95 -2.48 -23.05
N SER A 79 -4.04 -2.28 -21.75
CA SER A 79 -5.15 -2.76 -20.91
C SER A 79 -6.33 -1.79 -20.82
N GLY A 80 -6.29 -0.67 -21.55
CA GLY A 80 -7.36 0.32 -21.58
C GLY A 80 -7.29 1.39 -20.47
N TYR A 81 -6.12 1.58 -19.85
CA TYR A 81 -5.89 2.57 -18.80
C TYR A 81 -4.79 3.56 -19.19
N PRO A 82 -4.98 4.37 -20.27
CA PRO A 82 -3.93 5.27 -20.77
C PRO A 82 -3.58 6.41 -19.80
N ASP A 83 -4.51 6.76 -18.90
CA ASP A 83 -4.33 7.87 -17.95
C ASP A 83 -3.70 7.42 -16.62
N PHE A 84 -3.38 6.12 -16.47
CA PHE A 84 -2.72 5.62 -15.26
C PHE A 84 -1.33 6.23 -15.09
N GLU A 85 -1.07 6.81 -13.93
CA GLU A 85 0.21 7.47 -13.62
C GLU A 85 1.03 6.66 -12.59
N PRO A 86 2.11 5.98 -13.00
CA PRO A 86 3.06 5.36 -12.07
C PRO A 86 3.97 6.43 -11.46
N LEU A 87 3.83 6.68 -10.18
CA LEU A 87 4.73 7.50 -9.38
C LEU A 87 5.98 6.68 -9.04
N MET A 88 7.07 6.92 -9.75
CA MET A 88 8.28 6.13 -9.57
C MET A 88 9.01 6.48 -8.28
N THR A 89 9.65 5.48 -7.69
CA THR A 89 10.50 5.63 -6.51
C THR A 89 11.92 5.11 -6.78
N ILE A 90 12.90 5.68 -6.08
CA ILE A 90 14.27 5.17 -6.10
C ILE A 90 14.54 4.33 -4.85
N LYS A 91 15.19 3.19 -4.99
CA LYS A 91 15.64 2.38 -3.85
C LYS A 91 16.83 3.03 -3.17
N ILE A 92 16.68 3.35 -1.89
CA ILE A 92 17.79 3.83 -1.06
C ILE A 92 18.63 2.63 -0.61
N VAL A 93 19.92 2.68 -0.88
CA VAL A 93 20.88 1.60 -0.56
C VAL A 93 22.13 2.14 0.12
N ASP A 94 22.84 1.28 0.84
CA ASP A 94 24.13 1.64 1.41
C ASP A 94 25.10 2.14 0.32
N GLY A 95 25.82 3.18 0.63
CA GLY A 95 26.79 3.76 -0.30
C GLY A 95 26.21 4.63 -1.41
N MET A 96 24.88 4.85 -1.46
CA MET A 96 24.25 5.77 -2.42
C MET A 96 24.88 7.15 -2.37
N ASN A 97 25.09 7.76 -3.54
CA ASN A 97 25.52 9.14 -3.66
C ASN A 97 24.30 10.08 -3.59
N SER A 98 24.38 11.19 -2.84
CA SER A 98 23.30 12.18 -2.76
C SER A 98 22.93 12.78 -4.12
N GLY A 99 23.92 12.94 -5.02
CA GLY A 99 23.63 13.36 -6.41
C GLY A 99 22.70 12.42 -7.20
N THR A 100 22.61 11.14 -6.81
CA THR A 100 21.63 10.23 -7.39
C THR A 100 20.21 10.61 -7.00
N VAL A 101 20.00 11.15 -5.79
CA VAL A 101 18.71 11.65 -5.31
C VAL A 101 18.31 12.92 -6.08
N SER A 102 19.25 13.85 -6.28
CA SER A 102 19.00 15.06 -7.09
C SER A 102 18.57 14.69 -8.52
N LEU A 103 19.23 13.70 -9.13
CA LEU A 103 18.84 13.19 -10.45
C LEU A 103 17.46 12.51 -10.44
N ALA A 104 17.16 11.74 -9.39
CA ALA A 104 15.84 11.10 -9.22
C ALA A 104 14.72 12.15 -9.11
N HIS A 105 14.94 13.19 -8.32
CA HIS A 105 14.01 14.31 -8.21
C HIS A 105 13.83 15.04 -9.56
N ALA A 106 14.92 15.35 -10.25
CA ALA A 106 14.88 15.97 -11.60
C ALA A 106 14.18 15.08 -12.64
N PHE A 107 14.21 13.77 -12.47
CA PHE A 107 13.47 12.80 -13.28
C PHE A 107 11.95 12.77 -12.96
N GLY A 108 11.52 13.41 -11.88
CA GLY A 108 10.13 13.44 -11.41
C GLY A 108 9.77 12.32 -10.42
N MET A 109 10.75 11.68 -9.80
CA MET A 109 10.46 10.75 -8.71
C MET A 109 10.04 11.52 -7.47
N VAL A 110 8.96 11.06 -6.83
CA VAL A 110 8.37 11.75 -5.67
C VAL A 110 8.91 11.23 -4.33
N ALA A 111 9.54 10.04 -4.34
CA ALA A 111 10.01 9.39 -3.11
C ALA A 111 11.27 8.53 -3.32
N GLY A 112 12.02 8.37 -2.24
CA GLY A 112 13.00 7.31 -2.06
C GLY A 112 12.48 6.26 -1.10
N LYS A 113 12.59 4.99 -1.45
CA LYS A 113 12.17 3.85 -0.62
C LYS A 113 13.36 3.18 0.04
N ALA A 114 13.39 3.17 1.36
CA ALA A 114 14.39 2.50 2.18
C ALA A 114 13.85 1.19 2.77
N TYR A 115 14.64 0.13 2.62
CA TYR A 115 14.39 -1.17 3.25
C TYR A 115 15.59 -1.49 4.15
N PRO A 116 15.38 -1.84 5.43
CA PRO A 116 16.44 -2.47 6.21
C PRO A 116 16.90 -3.77 5.54
N VAL A 117 18.23 -4.03 5.54
CA VAL A 117 18.83 -5.21 4.90
C VAL A 117 18.15 -6.50 5.37
N GLY A 118 17.61 -7.29 4.43
CA GLY A 118 16.97 -8.58 4.72
C GLY A 118 15.56 -8.49 5.34
N ALA A 119 14.96 -7.29 5.45
CA ALA A 119 13.64 -7.14 6.05
C ALA A 119 12.53 -7.80 5.22
N THR A 120 12.59 -7.67 3.89
CA THR A 120 11.56 -8.17 2.98
C THR A 120 12.15 -8.66 1.65
N THR A 121 11.31 -9.01 0.70
CA THR A 121 11.68 -9.50 -0.64
C THR A 121 12.59 -8.50 -1.38
N ASN A 122 13.71 -8.98 -1.92
CA ASN A 122 14.72 -8.19 -2.66
C ASN A 122 15.25 -6.99 -1.85
N SER A 123 15.42 -7.16 -0.53
CA SER A 123 16.00 -6.14 0.35
C SER A 123 17.44 -6.44 0.79
N GLU A 124 18.11 -7.41 0.16
CA GLU A 124 19.51 -7.79 0.45
C GLU A 124 20.45 -6.60 0.28
N GLU A 125 20.23 -5.77 -0.74
CA GLU A 125 20.91 -4.50 -0.97
C GLU A 125 20.07 -3.35 -0.39
N GLY A 126 19.81 -3.37 0.91
CA GLY A 126 19.03 -2.35 1.62
C GLY A 126 19.91 -1.39 2.41
N VAL A 127 19.34 -0.83 3.47
CA VAL A 127 20.01 0.06 4.42
C VAL A 127 20.39 -0.74 5.66
N SER A 128 21.70 -0.85 5.92
CA SER A 128 22.23 -1.54 7.10
C SER A 128 22.25 -0.65 8.35
N ASP A 129 22.47 0.67 8.17
CA ASP A 129 22.52 1.66 9.24
C ASP A 129 21.97 3.00 8.72
N PHE A 130 20.79 3.40 9.18
CA PHE A 130 20.16 4.69 8.84
C PHE A 130 20.99 5.90 9.32
N ARG A 131 21.87 5.70 10.31
CA ARG A 131 22.69 6.76 10.89
C ARG A 131 24.04 6.93 10.21
N HIS A 132 24.34 6.09 9.20
CA HIS A 132 25.58 6.14 8.46
C HIS A 132 25.80 7.51 7.79
N PRO A 133 27.00 8.15 7.90
CA PRO A 133 27.26 9.52 7.41
C PRO A 133 26.95 9.75 5.91
N ARG A 134 27.08 8.71 5.07
CA ARG A 134 26.73 8.81 3.63
C ARG A 134 25.21 8.93 3.43
N LEU A 135 24.43 8.13 4.16
CA LEU A 135 22.96 8.20 4.10
C LEU A 135 22.44 9.50 4.68
N ARG A 136 23.11 10.06 5.68
CA ARG A 136 22.78 11.39 6.17
C ARG A 136 22.73 12.43 5.05
N ARG A 137 23.73 12.45 4.15
CA ARG A 137 23.75 13.35 2.98
C ARG A 137 22.63 13.02 1.97
N VAL A 138 22.26 11.78 1.83
CA VAL A 138 21.12 11.35 1.00
C VAL A 138 19.82 11.91 1.55
N PHE A 139 19.61 11.82 2.87
CA PHE A 139 18.40 12.34 3.52
C PHE A 139 18.37 13.87 3.54
N GLU A 140 19.51 14.54 3.72
CA GLU A 140 19.65 16.01 3.58
C GLU A 140 19.25 16.46 2.16
N GLU A 141 19.65 15.73 1.12
CA GLU A 141 19.29 16.03 -0.26
C GLU A 141 17.80 15.76 -0.54
N MET A 142 17.22 14.69 0.02
CA MET A 142 15.78 14.41 -0.06
C MET A 142 14.98 15.52 0.63
N GLU A 143 15.41 15.96 1.81
CA GLU A 143 14.79 17.07 2.55
C GLU A 143 14.81 18.37 1.73
N ALA A 144 15.96 18.72 1.17
CA ALA A 144 16.15 19.91 0.37
C ALA A 144 15.31 19.88 -0.93
N GLY A 145 15.21 18.73 -1.57
CA GLY A 145 14.43 18.52 -2.79
C GLY A 145 12.94 18.31 -2.55
N GLY A 146 12.48 18.18 -1.31
CA GLY A 146 11.08 17.89 -0.99
C GLY A 146 10.62 16.47 -1.34
N MET A 147 11.56 15.53 -1.56
CA MET A 147 11.25 14.12 -1.79
C MET A 147 10.84 13.44 -0.48
N VAL A 148 9.86 12.55 -0.56
CA VAL A 148 9.41 11.77 0.59
C VAL A 148 10.35 10.58 0.84
N LEU A 149 10.75 10.35 2.08
CA LEU A 149 11.40 9.13 2.52
C LEU A 149 10.35 8.10 2.94
N SER A 150 10.14 7.10 2.13
CA SER A 150 9.26 5.96 2.42
C SER A 150 10.09 4.82 3.02
N VAL A 151 9.74 4.33 4.22
CA VAL A 151 10.52 3.33 4.95
C VAL A 151 9.72 2.05 5.21
N HIS A 152 10.33 0.88 4.98
CA HIS A 152 9.86 -0.38 5.52
C HIS A 152 10.27 -0.45 6.98
N GLY A 153 9.31 -0.25 7.89
CA GLY A 153 9.58 -0.01 9.31
C GLY A 153 9.75 -1.29 10.12
N GLU A 154 10.70 -2.16 9.78
CA GLU A 154 11.00 -3.38 10.55
C GLU A 154 12.50 -3.51 10.87
N MET A 155 12.82 -3.92 12.10
CA MET A 155 14.18 -4.29 12.52
C MET A 155 14.42 -5.78 12.26
N PRO A 156 15.19 -6.19 11.23
CA PRO A 156 15.22 -7.57 10.73
C PRO A 156 15.66 -8.64 11.75
N LEU A 157 16.56 -8.28 12.67
CA LEU A 157 17.11 -9.20 13.68
C LEU A 157 16.22 -9.36 14.93
N ALA A 158 15.14 -8.57 15.03
CA ALA A 158 14.21 -8.69 16.13
C ALA A 158 13.21 -9.85 15.90
N PRO A 159 12.59 -10.39 16.97
CA PRO A 159 11.46 -11.30 16.82
C PRO A 159 10.35 -10.70 15.94
N SER A 160 9.72 -11.50 15.09
CA SER A 160 8.81 -11.02 14.04
C SER A 160 7.69 -10.09 14.54
N LEU A 161 7.15 -10.35 15.71
CA LEU A 161 6.10 -9.52 16.32
C LEU A 161 6.62 -8.19 16.89
N GLU A 162 7.93 -8.09 17.15
CA GLU A 162 8.57 -6.90 17.74
C GLU A 162 9.27 -6.02 16.70
N ARG A 163 9.47 -6.49 15.45
CA ARG A 163 10.28 -5.82 14.44
C ARG A 163 9.86 -4.38 14.20
N GLU A 164 8.57 -4.15 14.05
CA GLU A 164 8.03 -2.82 13.82
C GLU A 164 8.21 -1.91 15.05
N ALA A 165 7.86 -2.39 16.23
CA ALA A 165 8.04 -1.64 17.47
C ALA A 165 9.52 -1.29 17.74
N ARG A 166 10.44 -2.18 17.36
CA ARG A 166 11.88 -1.93 17.49
C ARG A 166 12.45 -0.94 16.49
N PHE A 167 11.77 -0.75 15.35
CA PHE A 167 12.16 0.24 14.35
C PHE A 167 11.79 1.68 14.75
N LEU A 168 10.86 1.87 15.66
CA LEU A 168 10.35 3.20 16.01
C LEU A 168 11.43 4.17 16.50
N CYS A 169 12.49 3.68 17.15
CA CYS A 169 13.62 4.53 17.55
C CYS A 169 14.39 5.10 16.34
N GLU A 170 14.44 4.38 15.20
CA GLU A 170 15.01 4.90 13.97
C GLU A 170 14.09 5.93 13.31
N LEU A 171 12.76 5.70 13.34
CA LEU A 171 11.78 6.67 12.85
C LEU A 171 11.86 8.00 13.65
N GLU A 172 11.92 7.93 14.96
CA GLU A 172 12.06 9.09 15.84
C GLU A 172 13.39 9.83 15.58
N TRP A 173 14.47 9.07 15.41
CA TRP A 173 15.78 9.65 15.10
C TRP A 173 15.74 10.37 13.74
N LEU A 174 15.19 9.75 12.68
CA LEU A 174 15.04 10.38 11.36
C LEU A 174 14.24 11.69 11.45
N ALA A 175 13.07 11.64 12.11
CA ALA A 175 12.22 12.82 12.27
C ALA A 175 12.88 13.96 13.04
N THR A 176 13.76 13.62 14.01
CA THR A 176 14.51 14.60 14.82
C THR A 176 15.68 15.20 14.04
N GLN A 177 16.42 14.37 13.30
CA GLN A 177 17.61 14.82 12.56
C GLN A 177 17.26 15.58 11.29
N PHE A 178 16.13 15.28 10.67
CA PHE A 178 15.65 15.87 9.41
C PHE A 178 14.22 16.41 9.60
N PRO A 179 14.05 17.55 10.31
CA PRO A 179 12.73 18.02 10.74
C PRO A 179 11.80 18.46 9.59
N LYS A 180 12.35 18.73 8.41
CA LYS A 180 11.57 19.09 7.20
C LYS A 180 11.41 17.93 6.24
N LEU A 181 12.12 16.83 6.44
CA LEU A 181 12.00 15.63 5.61
C LEU A 181 10.61 14.99 5.84
N LYS A 182 9.85 14.85 4.78
CA LYS A 182 8.61 14.07 4.84
C LYS A 182 8.95 12.59 4.90
N ILE A 183 8.45 11.90 5.91
CA ILE A 183 8.71 10.48 6.14
C ILE A 183 7.39 9.72 6.18
N VAL A 184 7.29 8.63 5.41
CA VAL A 184 6.16 7.70 5.46
C VAL A 184 6.64 6.37 6.02
N MET A 185 6.11 5.98 7.20
CA MET A 185 6.24 4.62 7.71
C MET A 185 5.19 3.76 7.01
N GLU A 186 5.66 2.87 6.14
CA GLU A 186 4.79 2.09 5.27
C GLU A 186 4.08 0.95 6.02
N HIS A 187 2.83 0.63 5.58
CA HIS A 187 2.07 -0.58 5.95
C HIS A 187 2.13 -0.93 7.44
N ILE A 188 1.88 0.07 8.31
CA ILE A 188 1.97 -0.11 9.77
C ILE A 188 0.99 -1.17 10.28
N THR A 189 1.41 -1.91 11.32
CA THR A 189 0.67 -3.07 11.82
C THR A 189 0.46 -3.08 13.32
N THR A 190 1.06 -2.15 14.09
CA THR A 190 1.01 -2.17 15.56
C THR A 190 0.37 -0.91 16.14
N ARG A 191 -0.25 -1.06 17.32
CA ARG A 191 -0.68 0.07 18.17
C ARG A 191 0.47 1.05 18.41
N LYS A 192 1.66 0.54 18.70
CA LYS A 192 2.85 1.36 18.98
C LYS A 192 3.23 2.23 17.78
N ALA A 193 3.12 1.71 16.54
CA ALA A 193 3.39 2.51 15.34
C ALA A 193 2.34 3.62 15.16
N VAL A 194 1.06 3.32 15.39
CA VAL A 194 -0.02 4.34 15.38
C VAL A 194 0.28 5.45 16.39
N GLU A 195 0.59 5.11 17.63
CA GLU A 195 0.91 6.06 18.70
C GLU A 195 2.15 6.92 18.37
N ALA A 196 3.21 6.28 17.86
CA ALA A 196 4.44 6.98 17.45
C ALA A 196 4.16 7.96 16.31
N VAL A 197 3.47 7.56 15.26
CA VAL A 197 3.10 8.46 14.15
C VAL A 197 2.23 9.62 14.63
N CYS A 198 1.29 9.38 15.54
CA CYS A 198 0.46 10.43 16.11
C CYS A 198 1.31 11.48 16.90
N SER A 199 2.31 11.02 17.65
CA SER A 199 3.14 11.87 18.51
C SER A 199 4.22 12.67 17.75
N LEU A 200 4.66 12.16 16.58
CA LEU A 200 5.70 12.79 15.77
C LEU A 200 5.16 14.01 14.99
N PRO A 201 6.02 14.89 14.45
CA PRO A 201 5.61 16.06 13.66
C PRO A 201 4.72 15.71 12.45
N SER A 202 4.06 16.72 11.87
CA SER A 202 3.22 16.56 10.66
C SER A 202 4.01 16.14 9.41
N THR A 203 5.33 16.18 9.46
CA THR A 203 6.22 15.64 8.43
C THR A 203 6.32 14.11 8.47
N VAL A 204 5.75 13.45 9.48
CA VAL A 204 5.71 11.98 9.59
C VAL A 204 4.27 11.50 9.41
N ALA A 205 4.09 10.56 8.49
CA ALA A 205 2.83 9.90 8.19
C ALA A 205 3.03 8.38 8.08
N ALA A 206 1.94 7.65 7.87
CA ALA A 206 1.99 6.20 7.64
C ALA A 206 0.96 5.73 6.62
N THR A 207 1.29 4.68 5.88
CA THR A 207 0.31 3.95 5.07
C THR A 207 -0.34 2.82 5.86
N ILE A 208 -1.60 2.58 5.56
CA ILE A 208 -2.38 1.44 6.08
C ILE A 208 -2.89 0.64 4.89
N THR A 209 -2.68 -0.68 4.94
CA THR A 209 -3.10 -1.61 3.90
C THR A 209 -4.46 -2.22 4.19
N VAL A 210 -5.17 -2.62 3.14
CA VAL A 210 -6.46 -3.29 3.34
C VAL A 210 -6.33 -4.60 4.10
N HIS A 211 -5.31 -5.41 3.84
CA HIS A 211 -5.17 -6.70 4.50
C HIS A 211 -4.87 -6.60 5.99
N HIS A 212 -4.11 -5.60 6.45
CA HIS A 212 -3.89 -5.38 7.90
C HIS A 212 -5.13 -4.84 8.64
N LEU A 213 -6.14 -4.34 7.93
CA LEU A 213 -7.44 -4.03 8.52
C LEU A 213 -8.26 -5.30 8.83
N PHE A 214 -8.00 -6.41 8.15
CA PHE A 214 -8.79 -7.65 8.26
C PHE A 214 -8.04 -8.79 8.95
N LEU A 215 -6.72 -8.87 8.81
CA LEU A 215 -5.92 -9.98 9.29
C LEU A 215 -5.31 -9.75 10.67
N THR A 216 -5.20 -10.86 11.41
CA THR A 216 -4.33 -11.02 12.56
C THR A 216 -3.33 -12.15 12.30
N LEU A 217 -2.39 -12.38 13.21
CA LEU A 217 -1.46 -13.51 13.13
C LEU A 217 -2.21 -14.86 13.06
N ASP A 218 -3.35 -14.97 13.74
CA ASP A 218 -4.15 -16.20 13.76
C ASP A 218 -4.75 -16.53 12.39
N ASP A 219 -5.01 -15.52 11.55
CA ASP A 219 -5.46 -15.74 10.15
C ASP A 219 -4.34 -16.30 9.25
N VAL A 220 -3.08 -16.22 9.70
CA VAL A 220 -1.91 -16.78 8.99
C VAL A 220 -1.55 -18.16 9.50
N ILE A 221 -1.51 -18.36 10.84
CA ILE A 221 -0.99 -19.58 11.49
C ILE A 221 -1.87 -20.18 12.60
N GLY A 222 -3.01 -19.57 12.93
CA GLY A 222 -3.83 -19.93 14.09
C GLY A 222 -4.64 -21.24 13.98
N GLY A 223 -4.56 -21.92 12.89
CA GLY A 223 -5.20 -23.22 12.66
C GLY A 223 -4.40 -24.02 11.67
N LYS A 224 -4.72 -23.85 10.38
CA LYS A 224 -3.85 -24.31 9.29
C LYS A 224 -3.07 -23.10 8.77
N LEU A 225 -1.82 -23.36 8.38
CA LEU A 225 -1.01 -22.33 7.71
C LEU A 225 -1.73 -21.84 6.45
N ASN A 226 -1.95 -20.51 6.36
CA ASN A 226 -2.44 -19.87 5.16
C ASN A 226 -1.31 -19.04 4.51
N PRO A 227 -0.58 -19.59 3.54
CA PRO A 227 0.52 -18.88 2.90
C PRO A 227 0.06 -17.65 2.11
N HIS A 228 -1.21 -17.59 1.67
CA HIS A 228 -1.76 -16.44 0.94
C HIS A 228 -2.03 -15.23 1.84
N HIS A 229 -2.04 -15.40 3.15
CA HIS A 229 -2.12 -14.32 4.15
C HIS A 229 -0.74 -13.89 4.69
N PHE A 230 0.33 -14.57 4.26
CA PHE A 230 1.70 -14.21 4.68
C PHE A 230 2.19 -12.98 3.92
N CYS A 231 2.54 -11.92 4.68
CA CYS A 231 3.13 -10.67 4.22
C CYS A 231 4.21 -10.18 5.19
N LYS A 232 4.92 -9.13 4.83
CA LYS A 232 5.87 -8.42 5.71
C LYS A 232 5.62 -6.91 5.64
N PRO A 233 5.34 -6.27 6.80
CA PRO A 233 5.26 -6.85 8.16
C PRO A 233 4.16 -7.89 8.27
N ILE A 234 4.37 -8.90 9.13
CA ILE A 234 3.33 -9.90 9.40
C ILE A 234 2.19 -9.27 10.19
N ALA A 235 0.94 -9.70 9.94
CA ALA A 235 -0.21 -9.31 10.73
C ALA A 235 0.02 -9.62 12.22
N LYS A 236 -0.44 -8.75 13.10
CA LYS A 236 -0.15 -8.78 14.56
C LYS A 236 -1.36 -9.28 15.37
N THR A 237 -1.51 -8.77 16.57
CA THR A 237 -2.58 -9.13 17.50
C THR A 237 -3.92 -8.46 17.16
N LEU A 238 -4.99 -8.91 17.82
CA LEU A 238 -6.31 -8.26 17.74
C LEU A 238 -6.27 -6.79 18.19
N ASP A 239 -5.52 -6.49 19.26
CA ASP A 239 -5.36 -5.13 19.77
C ASP A 239 -4.61 -4.23 18.79
N ASP A 240 -3.58 -4.74 18.13
CA ASP A 240 -2.84 -4.03 17.11
C ASP A 240 -3.73 -3.73 15.89
N ARG A 241 -4.47 -4.75 15.41
CA ARG A 241 -5.43 -4.57 14.33
C ARG A 241 -6.48 -3.51 14.67
N ALA A 242 -7.05 -3.55 15.87
CA ALA A 242 -8.02 -2.57 16.32
C ALA A 242 -7.46 -1.14 16.28
N ALA A 243 -6.22 -0.94 16.74
CA ALA A 243 -5.57 0.37 16.69
C ALA A 243 -5.35 0.87 15.25
N VAL A 244 -4.92 -0.01 14.33
CA VAL A 244 -4.76 0.32 12.90
C VAL A 244 -6.12 0.63 12.25
N GLN A 245 -7.18 -0.11 12.60
CA GLN A 245 -8.55 0.16 12.15
C GLN A 245 -9.04 1.54 12.61
N GLU A 246 -8.83 1.88 13.88
CA GLU A 246 -9.18 3.20 14.42
C GLU A 246 -8.41 4.33 13.72
N ALA A 247 -7.12 4.14 13.46
CA ALA A 247 -6.29 5.10 12.73
C ALA A 247 -6.84 5.36 11.33
N ALA A 248 -7.22 4.31 10.58
CA ALA A 248 -7.76 4.43 9.23
C ALA A 248 -9.05 5.26 9.16
N ILE A 249 -9.94 5.11 10.14
CA ILE A 249 -11.23 5.84 10.17
C ILE A 249 -11.17 7.15 10.99
N SER A 250 -10.04 7.49 11.59
CA SER A 250 -9.91 8.65 12.50
C SER A 250 -10.14 10.00 11.81
N GLY A 251 -9.87 10.08 10.49
CA GLY A 251 -9.80 11.34 9.76
C GLY A 251 -8.51 12.12 10.00
N ASN A 252 -7.53 11.53 10.68
CA ASN A 252 -6.20 12.12 10.85
C ASN A 252 -5.42 12.03 9.53
N PRO A 253 -4.98 13.17 8.94
CA PRO A 253 -4.32 13.20 7.63
C PRO A 253 -2.94 12.51 7.61
N LYS A 254 -2.41 12.12 8.75
CA LYS A 254 -1.19 11.32 8.83
C LYS A 254 -1.37 9.85 8.41
N PHE A 255 -2.60 9.36 8.31
CA PHE A 255 -2.89 7.99 7.91
C PHE A 255 -3.64 7.97 6.59
N PHE A 256 -3.06 7.31 5.58
CA PHE A 256 -3.66 7.18 4.26
C PHE A 256 -3.39 5.81 3.65
N PHE A 257 -4.05 5.53 2.55
CA PHE A 257 -4.02 4.23 1.92
C PHE A 257 -2.73 3.97 1.14
N GLY A 258 -2.16 2.78 1.33
CA GLY A 258 -1.18 2.16 0.48
C GLY A 258 -1.45 0.65 0.49
N SER A 259 -1.72 0.06 -0.67
CA SER A 259 -2.24 -1.30 -0.74
C SER A 259 -1.24 -2.36 -0.29
N ASP A 260 0.05 -2.12 -0.47
CA ASP A 260 1.10 -3.13 -0.47
C ASP A 260 0.69 -4.38 -1.28
N SER A 261 -0.05 -4.15 -2.38
CA SER A 261 -0.44 -5.23 -3.28
C SER A 261 0.81 -5.85 -3.90
N ALA A 262 1.07 -7.09 -3.54
CA ALA A 262 2.32 -7.77 -3.82
C ALA A 262 2.07 -9.19 -4.34
N PRO A 263 1.63 -9.34 -5.61
CA PRO A 263 1.34 -10.64 -6.18
C PRO A 263 2.60 -11.52 -6.28
N HIS A 264 2.41 -12.80 -5.97
CA HIS A 264 3.37 -13.86 -6.18
C HIS A 264 2.68 -15.07 -6.82
N ARG A 265 3.43 -15.89 -7.52
CA ARG A 265 2.91 -17.15 -8.04
C ARG A 265 2.49 -18.06 -6.90
N ARG A 266 1.38 -18.79 -7.08
CA ARG A 266 0.87 -19.73 -6.08
C ARG A 266 1.93 -20.71 -5.64
N GLU A 267 2.68 -21.27 -6.58
CA GLU A 267 3.78 -22.22 -6.32
C GLU A 267 4.88 -21.64 -5.41
N ASN A 268 5.16 -20.34 -5.52
CA ASN A 268 6.15 -19.65 -4.68
C ASN A 268 5.61 -19.34 -3.28
N LYS A 269 4.30 -19.29 -3.11
CA LYS A 269 3.68 -19.10 -1.79
C LYS A 269 3.42 -20.43 -1.10
N GLU A 270 3.01 -21.47 -1.84
CA GLU A 270 2.64 -22.80 -1.35
C GLU A 270 3.85 -23.75 -1.30
N CYS A 271 5.00 -23.27 -0.83
CA CYS A 271 6.23 -24.05 -0.72
C CYS A 271 6.90 -23.83 0.63
N GLY A 272 7.95 -24.61 0.92
CA GLY A 272 8.65 -24.57 2.20
C GLY A 272 9.34 -23.24 2.55
N ALA A 273 9.59 -22.39 1.55
CA ALA A 273 10.16 -21.04 1.69
C ALA A 273 9.21 -19.99 1.09
N GLY A 274 7.94 -20.03 1.46
CA GLY A 274 6.87 -19.23 0.89
C GLY A 274 7.17 -17.72 0.86
N GLU A 275 6.97 -17.10 -0.30
CA GLU A 275 7.18 -15.66 -0.49
C GLU A 275 6.13 -14.83 0.27
N ALA A 276 6.59 -13.72 0.87
CA ALA A 276 5.75 -12.75 1.55
C ALA A 276 5.13 -11.75 0.55
N GLY A 277 3.82 -11.56 0.62
CA GLY A 277 3.07 -10.62 -0.20
C GLY A 277 1.64 -11.11 -0.46
N ILE A 278 0.69 -10.19 -0.51
CA ILE A 278 -0.73 -10.46 -0.73
C ILE A 278 -1.20 -9.65 -1.93
N PHE A 279 -1.94 -10.27 -2.85
CA PHE A 279 -2.51 -9.58 -4.01
C PHE A 279 -3.86 -8.96 -3.65
N THR A 280 -3.88 -7.67 -3.37
CA THR A 280 -5.03 -6.94 -2.83
C THR A 280 -5.69 -5.98 -3.82
N SER A 281 -4.98 -5.52 -4.86
CA SER A 281 -5.52 -4.52 -5.80
C SER A 281 -6.90 -4.86 -6.35
N PRO A 282 -7.23 -6.13 -6.71
CA PRO A 282 -8.55 -6.44 -7.28
C PRO A 282 -9.72 -6.26 -6.31
N VAL A 283 -9.46 -6.33 -5.01
CA VAL A 283 -10.49 -6.37 -3.96
C VAL A 283 -10.46 -5.18 -3.01
N ALA A 284 -9.39 -4.38 -3.08
CA ALA A 284 -9.18 -3.27 -2.15
C ALA A 284 -10.36 -2.26 -2.13
N PRO A 285 -10.95 -1.84 -3.27
CA PRO A 285 -12.07 -0.90 -3.22
C PRO A 285 -13.29 -1.47 -2.50
N SER A 286 -13.65 -2.71 -2.79
CA SER A 286 -14.81 -3.37 -2.17
C SER A 286 -14.60 -3.54 -0.67
N LEU A 287 -13.45 -4.04 -0.26
CA LEU A 287 -13.12 -4.28 1.15
C LEU A 287 -13.03 -2.98 1.95
N LEU A 288 -12.47 -1.92 1.38
CA LEU A 288 -12.41 -0.63 2.06
C LEU A 288 -13.81 -0.03 2.22
N ALA A 289 -14.68 -0.13 1.21
CA ALA A 289 -16.07 0.32 1.33
C ALA A 289 -16.82 -0.46 2.43
N GLU A 290 -16.69 -1.80 2.48
CA GLU A 290 -17.26 -2.65 3.54
C GLU A 290 -16.73 -2.28 4.92
N PHE A 291 -15.42 -2.09 5.04
CA PHE A 291 -14.78 -1.73 6.30
C PHE A 291 -15.28 -0.39 6.81
N PHE A 292 -15.25 0.66 5.98
CA PHE A 292 -15.69 1.99 6.38
C PHE A 292 -17.20 2.04 6.64
N GLU A 293 -18.02 1.27 5.90
CA GLU A 293 -19.46 1.11 6.18
C GLU A 293 -19.69 0.47 7.55
N SER A 294 -18.99 -0.63 7.85
CA SER A 294 -19.13 -1.36 9.12
C SER A 294 -18.77 -0.53 10.36
N ARG A 295 -18.05 0.58 10.14
CA ARG A 295 -17.65 1.54 11.17
C ARG A 295 -18.41 2.87 11.07
N GLU A 296 -19.50 2.93 10.30
CA GLU A 296 -20.30 4.16 10.07
C GLU A 296 -19.47 5.35 9.59
N SER A 297 -18.37 5.08 8.87
CA SER A 297 -17.32 6.04 8.50
C SER A 297 -17.16 6.22 6.99
N LEU A 298 -18.11 5.79 6.15
CA LEU A 298 -18.05 5.94 4.69
C LEU A 298 -17.75 7.38 4.22
N HIS A 299 -18.21 8.38 4.97
CA HIS A 299 -17.94 9.79 4.68
C HIS A 299 -16.44 10.18 4.78
N ARG A 300 -15.60 9.34 5.40
CA ARG A 300 -14.14 9.53 5.53
C ARG A 300 -13.33 8.76 4.50
N LEU A 301 -13.96 7.85 3.75
CA LEU A 301 -13.28 6.97 2.80
C LEU A 301 -12.48 7.77 1.75
N GLU A 302 -13.11 8.78 1.10
CA GLU A 302 -12.42 9.61 0.10
C GLU A 302 -11.17 10.28 0.66
N SER A 303 -11.22 10.78 1.88
CA SER A 303 -10.06 11.43 2.51
C SER A 303 -8.90 10.45 2.68
N PHE A 304 -9.20 9.22 3.09
CA PHE A 304 -8.20 8.17 3.33
C PHE A 304 -7.56 7.64 2.02
N VAL A 305 -8.35 7.48 0.96
CA VAL A 305 -7.88 6.82 -0.29
C VAL A 305 -7.46 7.79 -1.40
N SER A 306 -7.80 9.10 -1.30
CA SER A 306 -7.54 10.06 -2.38
C SER A 306 -6.88 11.34 -1.90
N ARG A 307 -7.28 11.89 -0.72
CA ARG A 307 -6.88 13.23 -0.36
C ARG A 307 -5.62 13.28 0.49
N PHE A 308 -5.59 12.54 1.60
CA PHE A 308 -4.52 12.68 2.60
C PHE A 308 -3.13 12.35 2.05
N GLY A 309 -3.01 11.25 1.30
CA GLY A 309 -1.75 10.89 0.67
C GLY A 309 -1.33 11.90 -0.40
N ALA A 310 -2.26 12.35 -1.27
CA ALA A 310 -1.96 13.35 -2.29
C ALA A 310 -1.46 14.66 -1.66
N GLU A 311 -2.14 15.17 -0.63
CA GLU A 311 -1.73 16.37 0.11
C GLU A 311 -0.35 16.18 0.78
N PHE A 312 -0.11 15.01 1.39
CA PHE A 312 1.18 14.71 2.01
C PHE A 312 2.32 14.70 1.00
N TYR A 313 2.12 14.09 -0.18
CA TYR A 313 3.10 14.06 -1.26
C TYR A 313 3.17 15.38 -2.07
N GLY A 314 2.29 16.35 -1.81
CA GLY A 314 2.24 17.61 -2.54
C GLY A 314 1.70 17.46 -3.96
N LEU A 315 0.86 16.45 -4.20
CA LEU A 315 0.25 16.16 -5.49
C LEU A 315 -1.13 16.83 -5.61
N PRO A 316 -1.56 17.21 -6.82
CA PRO A 316 -2.92 17.69 -7.04
C PRO A 316 -3.91 16.56 -6.76
N LEU A 317 -5.12 16.91 -6.34
CA LEU A 317 -6.20 15.94 -6.18
C LEU A 317 -6.66 15.42 -7.55
N ASN A 318 -6.94 14.13 -7.63
CA ASN A 318 -7.47 13.48 -8.84
C ASN A 318 -8.79 14.13 -9.28
N LYS A 319 -9.01 14.22 -10.58
CA LYS A 319 -10.24 14.79 -11.16
C LYS A 319 -11.27 13.72 -11.48
N GLY A 320 -10.81 12.53 -11.83
CA GLY A 320 -11.65 11.37 -12.12
C GLY A 320 -12.45 10.91 -10.90
N THR A 321 -13.44 10.08 -11.14
CA THR A 321 -14.30 9.50 -10.08
C THR A 321 -14.35 7.99 -10.16
N ILE A 322 -14.63 7.37 -9.02
CA ILE A 322 -14.94 5.94 -8.89
C ILE A 322 -16.25 5.79 -8.14
N THR A 323 -17.15 4.96 -8.68
CA THR A 323 -18.44 4.67 -8.07
C THR A 323 -18.53 3.21 -7.68
N LEU A 324 -18.91 2.97 -6.44
CA LEU A 324 -19.24 1.66 -5.92
C LEU A 324 -20.73 1.57 -5.58
N ILE A 325 -21.31 0.40 -5.77
CA ILE A 325 -22.67 0.08 -5.33
C ILE A 325 -22.65 -1.13 -4.41
N LYS A 326 -23.64 -1.22 -3.55
CA LYS A 326 -23.83 -2.37 -2.67
C LYS A 326 -24.50 -3.50 -3.46
N GLU A 327 -23.69 -4.28 -4.16
CA GLU A 327 -24.07 -5.42 -4.96
C GLU A 327 -23.07 -6.56 -4.70
N PRO A 328 -23.53 -7.70 -4.15
CA PRO A 328 -22.64 -8.84 -3.87
C PRO A 328 -21.99 -9.38 -5.13
N TRP A 329 -20.71 -9.72 -5.03
CA TRP A 329 -19.95 -10.40 -6.09
C TRP A 329 -18.93 -11.36 -5.49
N GLU A 330 -18.66 -12.46 -6.19
CA GLU A 330 -17.67 -13.45 -5.76
C GLU A 330 -16.28 -13.09 -6.30
N VAL A 331 -15.28 -13.05 -5.39
CA VAL A 331 -13.88 -12.86 -5.77
C VAL A 331 -13.38 -14.09 -6.51
N PRO A 332 -12.80 -13.94 -7.70
CA PRO A 332 -12.20 -15.07 -8.42
C PRO A 332 -11.22 -15.84 -7.54
N ARG A 333 -11.27 -17.18 -7.60
CA ARG A 333 -10.37 -18.03 -6.82
C ARG A 333 -8.91 -17.88 -7.22
N ILE A 334 -8.67 -17.56 -8.49
CA ILE A 334 -7.33 -17.45 -9.07
C ILE A 334 -7.37 -16.54 -10.30
N TYR A 335 -6.34 -15.70 -10.45
CA TYR A 335 -6.11 -14.92 -11.66
C TYR A 335 -5.00 -15.55 -12.51
N SER A 336 -5.20 -15.57 -13.84
CA SER A 336 -4.22 -16.10 -14.81
C SER A 336 -3.69 -17.49 -14.45
N SER A 337 -4.48 -18.32 -13.80
CA SER A 337 -4.17 -19.70 -13.38
C SER A 337 -3.11 -19.86 -12.28
N PHE A 338 -2.49 -18.79 -11.81
CA PHE A 338 -1.36 -18.91 -10.86
C PHE A 338 -1.26 -17.83 -9.77
N ILE A 339 -2.16 -16.83 -9.73
CA ILE A 339 -2.15 -15.82 -8.65
C ILE A 339 -3.45 -15.93 -7.87
N VAL A 340 -3.34 -16.16 -6.57
CA VAL A 340 -4.47 -16.18 -5.65
C VAL A 340 -4.63 -14.78 -5.04
N PRO A 341 -5.77 -14.10 -5.24
CA PRO A 341 -6.04 -12.81 -4.66
C PRO A 341 -6.38 -12.92 -3.16
N PHE A 342 -6.29 -11.81 -2.45
CA PHE A 342 -6.88 -11.72 -1.13
C PHE A 342 -8.39 -11.98 -1.20
N LYS A 343 -8.96 -12.70 -0.22
CA LYS A 343 -10.38 -13.08 -0.19
C LYS A 343 -10.84 -13.97 -1.36
N ALA A 344 -9.95 -14.77 -1.94
CA ALA A 344 -10.27 -15.68 -3.05
C ALA A 344 -11.47 -16.59 -2.77
N GLY A 345 -12.52 -16.55 -3.61
CA GLY A 345 -13.75 -17.31 -3.47
C GLY A 345 -14.73 -16.82 -2.40
N GLU A 346 -14.42 -15.70 -1.71
CA GLU A 346 -15.35 -15.07 -0.78
C GLU A 346 -16.29 -14.11 -1.54
N THR A 347 -17.46 -13.84 -0.97
CA THR A 347 -18.42 -12.87 -1.50
C THR A 347 -18.21 -11.54 -0.81
N LEU A 348 -17.94 -10.49 -1.60
CA LEU A 348 -17.86 -9.11 -1.15
C LEU A 348 -19.16 -8.38 -1.46
N GLN A 349 -19.55 -7.42 -0.60
CA GLN A 349 -20.86 -6.74 -0.67
C GLN A 349 -20.85 -5.49 -1.54
N TRP A 350 -19.68 -4.90 -1.80
CA TRP A 350 -19.51 -3.71 -2.60
C TRP A 350 -18.78 -4.01 -3.91
N LYS A 351 -19.24 -3.38 -5.00
CA LYS A 351 -18.72 -3.57 -6.35
C LYS A 351 -18.46 -2.24 -7.02
N VAL A 352 -17.33 -2.11 -7.68
CA VAL A 352 -17.04 -0.95 -8.54
C VAL A 352 -17.81 -1.08 -9.84
N VAL A 353 -18.57 -0.05 -10.22
CA VAL A 353 -19.43 -0.05 -11.43
C VAL A 353 -19.09 1.05 -12.43
N GLU A 354 -18.53 2.17 -11.99
CA GLU A 354 -18.17 3.29 -12.87
C GLU A 354 -16.79 3.84 -12.50
N ARG A 355 -16.07 4.28 -13.52
CA ARG A 355 -14.76 4.93 -13.44
C ARG A 355 -14.69 5.98 -14.54
N SER A 356 -14.42 7.22 -14.21
CA SER A 356 -14.27 8.32 -15.14
C SER A 356 -12.91 9.00 -14.99
#